data_d9e8848fb876bfd302f99d94447aae0b
#
_entry.id   d9e8848fb876bfd302f99d94447aae0b
#
_cell.length_a   1.000
_cell.length_b   1.000
_cell.length_c   1.000
_cell.angle_alpha   90.00
_cell.angle_beta   90.00
_cell.angle_gamma   90.00
#
_symmetry.space_group_name_H-M   'P 1'
#
loop_
_entity.id
_entity.type
_entity.pdbx_description
1 polymer ?
#
loop_
_entity_poly.entity_id
_entity_poly.type
_entity_poly.pdbx_seq_one_letter_code
_entity_poly.pdbx_strand_id
1 'polypeptide(L)'
;AQWRRSSLLVLERNPNFRTVRYEDEVTPLDDDAEGQALVKRFRGRTLPMVDRVEISIIEVSQPRWLAFLSERFDLLAVPLEYASLAAPNGVIAPNLARRGIRLQRVAAADRTLFYFNMEDPIVGGYAPQNVALRRAISLGTDVWREINNVRRGQAIPAQTLVAPNTWGYDAAYKTENSDYDVGRAKALLDLYGYVDRDGDGWREMPDGAPLTLEYATQPDALSRQFDEIWKRNMDALSLRLKILKGQWPEQLKMARAGQIMIWQLGFTATNPDVQDGLVLLYGPAAGGQNFSRFKNAQFDDLFRRMQVLPDGPERLVLLHEAMKIAIAY
;
A
#
# COMPACT_ATOMS: atom_id res chain seq x y z
N ALA A 1 29.51 3.00 13.54
CA ALA A 1 28.53 3.42 12.52
C ALA A 1 28.84 4.85 12.06
N GLN A 2 28.61 5.15 10.79
CA GLN A 2 28.77 6.47 10.20
C GLN A 2 27.51 6.83 9.43
N TRP A 3 27.05 8.07 9.53
CA TRP A 3 25.94 8.59 8.75
C TRP A 3 26.32 9.91 8.09
N ARG A 4 26.27 9.92 6.76
CA ARG A 4 26.36 11.13 5.94
C ARG A 4 24.99 11.36 5.30
N ARG A 5 24.31 12.40 5.74
CA ARG A 5 22.93 12.70 5.27
C ARG A 5 22.85 12.70 3.74
N SER A 6 21.81 12.09 3.19
CA SER A 6 21.51 11.98 1.75
C SER A 6 22.62 11.35 0.89
N SER A 7 23.57 10.62 1.48
CA SER A 7 24.71 10.03 0.75
C SER A 7 25.03 8.61 1.19
N LEU A 8 25.36 8.39 2.46
CA LEU A 8 25.93 7.12 2.92
C LEU A 8 25.55 6.83 4.36
N LEU A 9 25.12 5.59 4.62
CA LEU A 9 25.03 5.02 5.95
C LEU A 9 25.97 3.81 6.05
N VAL A 10 26.86 3.79 7.05
CA VAL A 10 27.75 2.68 7.33
C VAL A 10 27.40 2.07 8.66
N LEU A 11 27.09 0.79 8.66
CA LEU A 11 26.88 -0.04 9.84
C LEU A 11 28.08 -0.98 9.99
N GLU A 12 28.55 -1.16 11.22
CA GLU A 12 29.63 -2.07 11.57
C GLU A 12 29.11 -3.06 12.61
N ARG A 13 29.70 -4.27 12.61
CA ARG A 13 29.38 -5.28 13.61
C ARG A 13 29.57 -4.71 15.01
N ASN A 14 28.56 -4.86 15.85
CA ASN A 14 28.64 -4.50 17.26
C ASN A 14 29.42 -5.59 18.02
N PRO A 15 30.61 -5.32 18.58
CA PRO A 15 31.38 -6.30 19.33
C PRO A 15 30.67 -6.78 20.61
N ASN A 16 29.73 -5.98 21.12
CA ASN A 16 28.94 -6.30 22.31
C ASN A 16 27.56 -6.89 21.98
N PHE A 17 27.32 -7.32 20.72
CA PHE A 17 26.07 -7.97 20.37
C PHE A 17 26.00 -9.34 21.04
N ARG A 18 24.81 -9.70 21.55
CA ARG A 18 24.57 -11.02 22.15
C ARG A 18 24.96 -12.16 21.19
N THR A 19 25.47 -13.24 21.71
CA THR A 19 25.76 -14.43 20.90
C THR A 19 24.46 -15.10 20.50
N VAL A 20 24.14 -15.06 19.21
CA VAL A 20 22.94 -15.65 18.62
C VAL A 20 23.36 -16.48 17.43
N ARG A 21 22.90 -17.69 17.31
CA ARG A 21 23.14 -18.56 16.16
C ARG A 21 22.00 -18.40 15.15
N TYR A 22 22.33 -18.62 13.87
CA TYR A 22 21.35 -18.46 12.79
C TYR A 22 20.11 -19.35 12.99
N GLU A 23 20.32 -20.61 13.35
CA GLU A 23 19.26 -21.58 13.61
C GLU A 23 18.37 -21.26 14.81
N ASP A 24 18.80 -20.41 15.74
CA ASP A 24 18.03 -20.02 16.92
C ASP A 24 17.01 -18.91 16.58
N GLU A 25 17.21 -18.17 15.48
CA GLU A 25 16.36 -17.06 15.07
C GLU A 25 15.47 -17.40 13.84
N VAL A 26 15.70 -18.52 13.18
CA VAL A 26 14.98 -18.89 11.95
C VAL A 26 14.36 -20.27 12.10
N THR A 27 13.03 -20.31 12.07
CA THR A 27 12.27 -21.56 12.05
C THR A 27 11.46 -21.63 10.75
N PRO A 28 11.97 -22.29 9.70
CA PRO A 28 11.24 -22.45 8.45
C PRO A 28 10.01 -23.35 8.66
N LEU A 29 8.97 -23.13 7.86
CA LEU A 29 7.81 -24.02 7.82
C LEU A 29 8.20 -25.41 7.29
N ASP A 30 7.40 -26.42 7.59
CA ASP A 30 7.67 -27.81 7.18
C ASP A 30 7.70 -28.00 5.66
N ASP A 31 6.95 -27.19 4.93
CA ASP A 31 6.88 -27.16 3.45
C ASP A 31 7.86 -26.16 2.81
N ASP A 32 8.62 -25.39 3.59
CA ASP A 32 9.64 -24.45 3.11
C ASP A 32 11.00 -25.13 2.92
N ALA A 33 11.15 -25.85 1.82
CA ALA A 33 12.39 -26.55 1.48
C ALA A 33 13.60 -25.62 1.33
N GLU A 34 13.40 -24.40 0.83
CA GLU A 34 14.48 -23.41 0.68
C GLU A 34 14.94 -22.88 2.05
N GLY A 35 14.03 -22.53 2.92
CA GLY A 35 14.32 -22.12 4.30
C GLY A 35 15.03 -23.19 5.08
N GLN A 36 14.60 -24.47 4.98
CA GLN A 36 15.27 -25.60 5.60
C GLN A 36 16.70 -25.80 5.08
N ALA A 37 16.91 -25.64 3.77
CA ALA A 37 18.25 -25.69 3.17
C ALA A 37 19.16 -24.57 3.67
N LEU A 38 18.61 -23.34 3.83
CA LEU A 38 19.33 -22.21 4.39
C LEU A 38 19.73 -22.44 5.85
N VAL A 39 18.82 -22.92 6.69
CA VAL A 39 19.12 -23.28 8.09
C VAL A 39 20.22 -24.35 8.15
N LYS A 40 20.12 -25.39 7.32
CA LYS A 40 21.17 -26.43 7.24
C LYS A 40 22.52 -25.85 6.81
N ARG A 41 22.53 -24.93 5.83
CA ARG A 41 23.75 -24.29 5.29
C ARG A 41 24.44 -23.40 6.31
N PHE A 42 23.68 -22.68 7.12
CA PHE A 42 24.20 -21.68 8.04
C PHE A 42 24.22 -22.13 9.50
N ARG A 43 23.91 -23.40 9.76
CA ARG A 43 23.94 -23.99 11.10
C ARG A 43 25.27 -23.74 11.80
N GLY A 44 25.20 -23.31 13.05
CA GLY A 44 26.37 -23.00 13.91
C GLY A 44 27.00 -21.63 13.61
N ARG A 45 26.51 -20.89 12.61
CA ARG A 45 27.01 -19.54 12.34
C ARG A 45 26.42 -18.52 13.30
N THR A 46 27.29 -17.69 13.87
CA THR A 46 26.87 -16.59 14.76
C THR A 46 26.47 -15.34 13.97
N LEU A 47 25.40 -14.71 14.39
CA LEU A 47 24.92 -13.44 13.85
C LEU A 47 25.59 -12.23 14.53
N PRO A 48 25.74 -11.10 13.81
CA PRO A 48 25.58 -10.95 12.35
C PRO A 48 26.73 -11.63 11.60
N MET A 49 26.44 -12.20 10.42
CA MET A 49 27.45 -12.89 9.58
C MET A 49 28.30 -11.95 8.74
N VAL A 50 27.97 -10.67 8.73
CA VAL A 50 28.70 -9.61 8.01
C VAL A 50 29.35 -8.66 9.00
N ASP A 51 30.53 -8.12 8.67
CA ASP A 51 31.24 -7.19 9.54
C ASP A 51 30.86 -5.73 9.27
N ARG A 52 30.47 -5.43 8.03
CA ARG A 52 30.16 -4.08 7.58
C ARG A 52 29.07 -4.08 6.51
N VAL A 53 28.15 -3.13 6.62
CA VAL A 53 27.13 -2.84 5.61
C VAL A 53 27.22 -1.38 5.23
N GLU A 54 27.37 -1.10 3.93
CA GLU A 54 27.35 0.26 3.37
C GLU A 54 26.08 0.46 2.57
N ILE A 55 25.26 1.44 2.96
CA ILE A 55 24.01 1.80 2.29
C ILE A 55 24.22 3.14 1.58
N SER A 56 24.38 3.09 0.26
CA SER A 56 24.47 4.29 -0.57
C SER A 56 23.09 4.84 -0.89
N ILE A 57 22.87 6.12 -0.65
CA ILE A 57 21.63 6.82 -0.96
C ILE A 57 21.80 7.46 -2.34
N ILE A 58 21.13 6.89 -3.34
CA ILE A 58 21.08 7.42 -4.72
C ILE A 58 19.63 7.55 -5.10
N GLU A 59 19.11 8.78 -5.09
CA GLU A 59 17.69 9.06 -5.30
C GLU A 59 17.25 8.75 -6.74
N VAL A 60 18.10 9.05 -7.72
CA VAL A 60 17.80 8.85 -9.14
C VAL A 60 17.98 7.37 -9.52
N SER A 61 16.97 6.79 -10.14
CA SER A 61 16.89 5.35 -10.47
C SER A 61 17.99 4.91 -11.44
N GLN A 62 18.28 5.70 -12.49
CA GLN A 62 19.25 5.33 -13.51
C GLN A 62 20.69 5.21 -12.99
N PRO A 63 21.27 6.20 -12.29
CA PRO A 63 22.61 6.04 -11.69
C PRO A 63 22.67 4.86 -10.71
N ARG A 64 21.60 4.63 -9.93
CA ARG A 64 21.52 3.52 -8.97
C ARG A 64 21.53 2.17 -9.69
N TRP A 65 20.77 2.01 -10.79
CA TRP A 65 20.77 0.81 -11.62
C TRP A 65 22.12 0.56 -12.28
N LEU A 66 22.75 1.59 -12.85
CA LEU A 66 24.07 1.48 -13.48
C LEU A 66 25.19 1.16 -12.47
N ALA A 67 25.10 1.70 -11.26
CA ALA A 67 26.04 1.37 -10.18
C ALA A 67 25.94 -0.11 -9.78
N PHE A 68 24.75 -0.68 -9.74
CA PHE A 68 24.58 -2.12 -9.51
C PHE A 68 25.15 -2.94 -10.67
N LEU A 69 24.85 -2.57 -11.90
CA LEU A 69 25.39 -3.28 -13.08
C LEU A 69 26.92 -3.20 -13.16
N SER A 70 27.55 -2.19 -12.61
CA SER A 70 29.02 -2.07 -12.49
C SER A 70 29.59 -2.67 -11.19
N GLU A 71 28.81 -3.52 -10.51
CA GLU A 71 29.24 -4.32 -9.35
C GLU A 71 29.67 -3.48 -8.14
N ARG A 72 29.15 -2.24 -8.04
CA ARG A 72 29.38 -1.36 -6.88
C ARG A 72 28.47 -1.70 -5.70
N PHE A 73 27.45 -2.52 -5.91
CA PHE A 73 26.49 -2.98 -4.90
C PHE A 73 26.29 -4.48 -4.98
N ASP A 74 26.25 -5.11 -3.81
CA ASP A 74 25.91 -6.54 -3.67
C ASP A 74 24.42 -6.79 -3.75
N LEU A 75 23.60 -5.80 -3.37
CA LEU A 75 22.14 -5.88 -3.31
C LEU A 75 21.51 -4.61 -3.85
N LEU A 76 20.44 -4.76 -4.61
CA LEU A 76 19.63 -3.65 -5.12
C LEU A 76 18.14 -4.03 -5.10
N ALA A 77 17.31 -3.17 -4.50
CA ALA A 77 15.89 -3.16 -4.81
C ALA A 77 15.69 -2.58 -6.22
N VAL A 78 15.23 -3.43 -7.15
CA VAL A 78 15.10 -3.06 -8.56
C VAL A 78 14.11 -1.90 -8.72
N PRO A 79 14.51 -0.75 -9.27
CA PRO A 79 13.57 0.34 -9.54
C PRO A 79 12.50 -0.10 -10.55
N LEU A 80 11.27 0.38 -10.38
CA LEU A 80 10.12 -0.03 -11.20
C LEU A 80 10.37 0.12 -12.71
N GLU A 81 11.07 1.17 -13.12
CA GLU A 81 11.39 1.45 -14.53
C GLU A 81 12.28 0.35 -15.16
N TYR A 82 13.07 -0.32 -14.34
CA TYR A 82 13.98 -1.39 -14.77
C TYR A 82 13.44 -2.80 -14.51
N ALA A 83 12.26 -2.94 -13.91
CA ALA A 83 11.71 -4.24 -13.57
C ALA A 83 11.60 -5.19 -14.76
N SER A 84 11.10 -4.70 -15.91
CA SER A 84 10.98 -5.49 -17.13
C SER A 84 12.33 -5.83 -17.79
N LEU A 85 13.37 -5.00 -17.57
CA LEU A 85 14.73 -5.28 -18.04
C LEU A 85 15.45 -6.28 -17.14
N ALA A 86 15.25 -6.15 -15.83
CA ALA A 86 15.85 -7.05 -14.84
C ALA A 86 15.19 -8.43 -14.85
N ALA A 87 13.88 -8.46 -15.02
CA ALA A 87 13.07 -9.67 -14.91
C ALA A 87 11.94 -9.71 -15.93
N PRO A 88 12.22 -9.91 -17.23
CA PRO A 88 11.19 -10.09 -18.23
C PRO A 88 10.32 -11.29 -17.85
N ASN A 89 9.00 -11.11 -17.85
CA ASN A 89 8.02 -12.12 -17.41
C ASN A 89 8.25 -12.64 -15.97
N GLY A 90 8.87 -11.85 -15.12
CA GLY A 90 9.12 -12.21 -13.71
C GLY A 90 10.32 -13.13 -13.47
N VAL A 91 11.06 -13.49 -14.50
CA VAL A 91 12.28 -14.32 -14.43
C VAL A 91 13.49 -13.46 -14.70
N ILE A 92 14.58 -13.68 -13.94
CA ILE A 92 15.82 -12.93 -14.13
C ILE A 92 16.29 -12.96 -15.59
N ALA A 93 16.67 -11.80 -16.12
CA ALA A 93 17.15 -11.70 -17.50
C ALA A 93 18.40 -12.56 -17.72
N PRO A 94 18.53 -13.32 -18.84
CA PRO A 94 19.62 -14.26 -19.07
C PRO A 94 21.02 -13.63 -19.01
N ASN A 95 21.16 -12.37 -19.42
CA ASN A 95 22.43 -11.62 -19.34
C ASN A 95 22.85 -11.32 -17.89
N LEU A 96 21.89 -11.09 -17.00
CA LEU A 96 22.14 -10.89 -15.57
C LEU A 96 22.42 -12.22 -14.88
N ALA A 97 21.65 -13.26 -15.19
CA ALA A 97 21.88 -14.60 -14.64
C ALA A 97 23.29 -15.15 -14.96
N ARG A 98 23.80 -14.92 -16.19
CA ARG A 98 25.18 -15.30 -16.58
C ARG A 98 26.26 -14.59 -15.78
N ARG A 99 25.97 -13.43 -15.20
CA ARG A 99 26.87 -12.70 -14.30
C ARG A 99 26.75 -13.14 -12.83
N GLY A 100 25.97 -14.19 -12.54
CA GLY A 100 25.75 -14.69 -11.18
C GLY A 100 24.75 -13.86 -10.37
N ILE A 101 24.06 -12.88 -11.00
CA ILE A 101 23.04 -12.08 -10.34
C ILE A 101 21.80 -12.97 -10.12
N ARG A 102 21.28 -12.95 -8.91
CA ARG A 102 20.05 -13.66 -8.52
C ARG A 102 18.94 -12.68 -8.29
N LEU A 103 17.73 -13.07 -8.64
CA LEU A 103 16.50 -12.32 -8.35
C LEU A 103 15.71 -13.04 -7.29
N GLN A 104 15.33 -12.32 -6.25
CA GLN A 104 14.34 -12.77 -5.30
C GLN A 104 13.11 -11.87 -5.40
N ARG A 105 11.93 -12.46 -5.55
CA ARG A 105 10.65 -11.76 -5.55
C ARG A 105 9.82 -12.26 -4.39
N VAL A 106 9.50 -11.35 -3.50
CA VAL A 106 8.65 -11.62 -2.33
C VAL A 106 7.53 -10.60 -2.30
N ALA A 107 6.34 -11.02 -1.88
CA ALA A 107 5.30 -10.08 -1.54
C ALA A 107 5.77 -9.31 -0.30
N ALA A 108 5.89 -7.99 -0.42
CA ALA A 108 6.22 -7.16 0.74
C ALA A 108 5.00 -7.03 1.66
N ALA A 109 5.25 -6.82 2.95
CA ALA A 109 4.20 -6.47 3.90
C ALA A 109 3.74 -5.00 3.71
N ASP A 110 3.62 -4.60 2.44
CA ASP A 110 3.24 -3.27 2.00
C ASP A 110 1.82 -3.28 1.44
N ARG A 111 1.13 -2.19 1.62
CA ARG A 111 -0.14 -1.91 0.96
C ARG A 111 -0.21 -0.47 0.51
N THR A 112 -0.73 -0.22 -0.67
CA THR A 112 -1.12 1.10 -1.12
C THR A 112 -2.63 1.17 -1.15
N LEU A 113 -3.17 2.19 -0.54
CA LEU A 113 -4.60 2.45 -0.51
C LEU A 113 -4.86 3.94 -0.71
N PHE A 114 -6.03 4.29 -1.21
CA PHE A 114 -6.54 5.64 -1.10
C PHE A 114 -7.61 5.68 0.00
N TYR A 115 -7.66 6.78 0.70
CA TYR A 115 -8.68 7.02 1.71
C TYR A 115 -9.58 8.19 1.31
N PHE A 116 -10.77 8.17 1.83
CA PHE A 116 -11.71 9.28 1.82
C PHE A 116 -11.73 9.92 3.20
N ASN A 117 -11.70 11.24 3.25
CA ASN A 117 -11.91 11.95 4.52
C ASN A 117 -13.39 11.86 4.92
N MET A 118 -13.67 11.15 6.01
CA MET A 118 -15.04 10.92 6.47
C MET A 118 -15.72 12.17 7.08
N GLU A 119 -14.95 13.25 7.30
CA GLU A 119 -15.48 14.56 7.74
C GLU A 119 -15.65 15.54 6.57
N ASP A 120 -15.28 15.15 5.34
CA ASP A 120 -15.48 15.96 4.15
C ASP A 120 -16.96 16.02 3.73
N PRO A 121 -17.48 17.20 3.31
CA PRO A 121 -18.90 17.35 2.99
C PRO A 121 -19.34 16.59 1.72
N ILE A 122 -18.40 16.26 0.79
CA ILE A 122 -18.71 15.59 -0.48
C ILE A 122 -18.55 14.08 -0.33
N VAL A 123 -17.34 13.64 0.02
CA VAL A 123 -17.01 12.19 0.06
C VAL A 123 -17.23 11.57 1.43
N GLY A 124 -17.33 12.36 2.49
CA GLY A 124 -17.44 11.90 3.87
C GLY A 124 -18.87 11.50 4.28
N GLY A 125 -19.03 11.19 5.56
CA GLY A 125 -20.33 10.82 6.15
C GLY A 125 -20.72 9.35 5.90
N TYR A 126 -21.78 8.94 6.59
CA TYR A 126 -22.28 7.55 6.62
C TYR A 126 -23.66 7.41 5.99
N ALA A 127 -24.21 8.48 5.43
CA ALA A 127 -25.50 8.41 4.73
C ALA A 127 -25.37 7.53 3.46
N PRO A 128 -26.43 6.81 3.07
CA PRO A 128 -26.39 5.87 1.96
C PRO A 128 -25.85 6.45 0.66
N GLN A 129 -26.16 7.70 0.33
CA GLN A 129 -25.64 8.37 -0.87
C GLN A 129 -24.12 8.58 -0.80
N ASN A 130 -23.56 8.96 0.36
CA ASN A 130 -22.12 9.15 0.53
C ASN A 130 -21.36 7.81 0.43
N VAL A 131 -21.92 6.75 1.02
CA VAL A 131 -21.40 5.38 0.86
C VAL A 131 -21.43 4.96 -0.61
N ALA A 132 -22.55 5.23 -1.31
CA ALA A 132 -22.69 4.92 -2.73
C ALA A 132 -21.65 5.65 -3.59
N LEU A 133 -21.37 6.93 -3.33
CA LEU A 133 -20.34 7.68 -4.03
C LEU A 133 -18.96 7.03 -3.86
N ARG A 134 -18.54 6.71 -2.63
CA ARG A 134 -17.25 6.07 -2.36
C ARG A 134 -17.15 4.70 -3.02
N ARG A 135 -18.19 3.88 -2.94
CA ARG A 135 -18.25 2.56 -3.60
C ARG A 135 -18.18 2.69 -5.12
N ALA A 136 -18.88 3.67 -5.70
CA ALA A 136 -18.80 3.92 -7.14
C ALA A 136 -17.40 4.34 -7.58
N ILE A 137 -16.72 5.20 -6.81
CA ILE A 137 -15.32 5.58 -7.06
C ILE A 137 -14.42 4.34 -6.99
N SER A 138 -14.58 3.47 -5.99
CA SER A 138 -13.82 2.21 -5.88
C SER A 138 -14.06 1.29 -7.06
N LEU A 139 -15.32 1.04 -7.45
CA LEU A 139 -15.69 0.22 -8.61
C LEU A 139 -15.22 0.82 -9.94
N GLY A 140 -15.08 2.14 -10.03
CA GLY A 140 -14.55 2.83 -11.21
C GLY A 140 -13.02 2.90 -11.26
N THR A 141 -12.33 2.41 -10.24
CA THR A 141 -10.86 2.43 -10.16
C THR A 141 -10.26 1.16 -10.74
N ASP A 142 -9.60 1.29 -11.92
CA ASP A 142 -8.95 0.17 -12.62
C ASP A 142 -7.59 -0.17 -11.96
N VAL A 143 -7.63 -0.96 -10.90
CA VAL A 143 -6.45 -1.42 -10.15
C VAL A 143 -5.49 -2.20 -11.04
N TRP A 144 -6.00 -3.04 -11.96
CA TRP A 144 -5.14 -3.81 -12.86
C TRP A 144 -4.38 -2.93 -13.84
N ARG A 145 -4.97 -1.84 -14.30
CA ARG A 145 -4.28 -0.85 -15.12
C ARG A 145 -3.14 -0.17 -14.34
N GLU A 146 -3.38 0.18 -13.08
CA GLU A 146 -2.33 0.70 -12.19
C GLU A 146 -1.18 -0.31 -12.05
N ILE A 147 -1.51 -1.56 -11.72
CA ILE A 147 -0.52 -2.63 -11.55
C ILE A 147 0.30 -2.86 -12.82
N ASN A 148 -0.36 -2.97 -13.98
CA ASN A 148 0.32 -3.31 -15.22
C ASN A 148 1.11 -2.13 -15.80
N ASN A 149 0.53 -0.92 -15.80
CA ASN A 149 1.11 0.21 -16.50
C ASN A 149 2.09 1.03 -15.64
N VAL A 150 1.77 1.25 -14.37
CA VAL A 150 2.61 2.07 -13.48
C VAL A 150 3.54 1.19 -12.66
N ARG A 151 3.00 0.15 -12.00
CA ARG A 151 3.79 -0.75 -11.14
C ARG A 151 4.51 -1.86 -11.90
N ARG A 152 4.38 -1.93 -13.22
CA ARG A 152 5.08 -2.90 -14.08
C ARG A 152 4.92 -4.36 -13.62
N GLY A 153 3.74 -4.74 -13.16
CA GLY A 153 3.46 -6.06 -12.62
C GLY A 153 4.10 -6.35 -11.24
N GLN A 154 4.60 -5.33 -10.54
CA GLN A 154 5.25 -5.47 -9.23
C GLN A 154 4.27 -5.23 -8.08
N ALA A 155 3.01 -5.63 -8.23
CA ALA A 155 2.00 -5.56 -7.18
C ALA A 155 0.92 -6.61 -7.41
N ILE A 156 0.13 -6.87 -6.38
CA ILE A 156 -1.10 -7.67 -6.42
C ILE A 156 -2.27 -6.79 -5.94
N PRO A 157 -3.52 -7.04 -6.40
CA PRO A 157 -4.67 -6.30 -5.91
C PRO A 157 -4.88 -6.51 -4.41
N ALA A 158 -4.99 -5.42 -3.65
CA ALA A 158 -5.34 -5.50 -2.24
C ALA A 158 -6.85 -5.73 -2.08
N GLN A 159 -7.22 -6.69 -1.25
CA GLN A 159 -8.63 -6.99 -0.94
C GLN A 159 -9.07 -6.32 0.35
N THR A 160 -8.13 -6.06 1.23
CA THR A 160 -8.37 -5.54 2.59
C THR A 160 -7.21 -4.70 3.08
N LEU A 161 -7.29 -4.24 4.33
CA LEU A 161 -6.20 -3.55 5.02
C LEU A 161 -5.09 -4.50 5.52
N VAL A 162 -5.29 -5.81 5.42
CA VAL A 162 -4.32 -6.82 5.85
C VAL A 162 -3.25 -6.98 4.77
N ALA A 163 -2.00 -6.71 5.11
CA ALA A 163 -0.89 -6.87 4.18
C ALA A 163 -0.44 -8.33 4.08
N PRO A 164 0.13 -8.77 2.93
CA PRO A 164 0.82 -10.06 2.85
C PRO A 164 1.87 -10.21 3.96
N ASN A 165 2.14 -11.45 4.36
CA ASN A 165 3.10 -11.79 5.42
C ASN A 165 2.78 -11.20 6.81
N THR A 166 1.54 -10.78 7.03
CA THR A 166 1.05 -10.43 8.37
C THR A 166 -0.01 -11.43 8.83
N TRP A 167 -0.13 -11.61 10.14
CA TRP A 167 -1.15 -12.49 10.70
C TRP A 167 -2.55 -12.06 10.26
N GLY A 168 -3.37 -13.02 9.89
CA GLY A 168 -4.73 -12.79 9.38
C GLY A 168 -4.80 -12.50 7.87
N TYR A 169 -3.68 -12.47 7.15
CA TYR A 169 -3.71 -12.37 5.69
C TYR A 169 -4.24 -13.66 5.07
N ASP A 170 -5.23 -13.53 4.20
CA ASP A 170 -5.77 -14.62 3.39
C ASP A 170 -5.74 -14.25 1.91
N ALA A 171 -4.90 -14.91 1.15
CA ALA A 171 -4.76 -14.67 -0.29
C ALA A 171 -6.02 -15.07 -1.10
N ALA A 172 -6.89 -15.93 -0.54
CA ALA A 172 -8.13 -16.35 -1.16
C ALA A 172 -9.31 -15.41 -0.86
N TYR A 173 -9.16 -14.50 0.12
CA TYR A 173 -10.21 -13.58 0.51
C TYR A 173 -10.52 -12.59 -0.61
N LYS A 174 -11.80 -12.48 -0.99
CA LYS A 174 -12.25 -11.62 -2.08
C LYS A 174 -13.22 -10.57 -1.57
N THR A 175 -13.08 -9.35 -2.06
CA THR A 175 -13.96 -8.22 -1.79
C THR A 175 -14.25 -7.43 -3.06
N GLU A 176 -15.18 -6.49 -3.00
CA GLU A 176 -15.47 -5.57 -4.11
C GLU A 176 -14.34 -4.55 -4.35
N ASN A 177 -13.38 -4.39 -3.43
CA ASN A 177 -12.34 -3.37 -3.51
C ASN A 177 -11.37 -3.52 -4.69
N SER A 178 -11.31 -4.69 -5.32
CA SER A 178 -10.52 -4.91 -6.52
C SER A 178 -11.36 -5.15 -7.78
N ASP A 179 -12.67 -5.03 -7.68
CA ASP A 179 -13.55 -5.12 -8.83
C ASP A 179 -13.45 -3.81 -9.64
N TYR A 180 -13.42 -3.96 -10.95
CA TYR A 180 -13.51 -2.82 -11.88
C TYR A 180 -14.76 -2.99 -12.73
N ASP A 181 -15.78 -2.20 -12.43
CA ASP A 181 -17.07 -2.25 -13.10
C ASP A 181 -17.67 -0.85 -13.23
N VAL A 182 -17.37 -0.18 -14.33
CA VAL A 182 -17.86 1.16 -14.64
C VAL A 182 -19.39 1.19 -14.82
N GLY A 183 -19.97 0.11 -15.34
CA GLY A 183 -21.42 0.00 -15.52
C GLY A 183 -22.14 -0.01 -14.17
N ARG A 184 -21.70 -0.87 -13.27
CA ARG A 184 -22.24 -0.96 -11.90
C ARG A 184 -21.99 0.34 -11.11
N ALA A 185 -20.80 0.95 -11.26
CA ALA A 185 -20.49 2.23 -10.62
C ALA A 185 -21.45 3.35 -11.07
N LYS A 186 -21.69 3.47 -12.38
CA LYS A 186 -22.66 4.46 -12.92
C LYS A 186 -24.08 4.20 -12.43
N ALA A 187 -24.55 2.95 -12.48
CA ALA A 187 -25.88 2.60 -11.99
C ALA A 187 -26.05 2.94 -10.50
N LEU A 188 -24.99 2.75 -9.70
CA LEU A 188 -25.00 3.12 -8.29
C LEU A 188 -25.09 4.64 -8.10
N LEU A 189 -24.34 5.42 -8.87
CA LEU A 189 -24.42 6.89 -8.86
C LEU A 189 -25.82 7.37 -9.25
N ASP A 190 -26.38 6.83 -10.34
CA ASP A 190 -27.73 7.19 -10.82
C ASP A 190 -28.80 6.89 -9.76
N LEU A 191 -28.72 5.70 -9.14
CA LEU A 191 -29.66 5.27 -8.10
C LEU A 191 -29.71 6.24 -6.91
N TYR A 192 -28.57 6.82 -6.55
CA TYR A 192 -28.47 7.75 -5.41
C TYR A 192 -28.50 9.23 -5.81
N GLY A 193 -28.88 9.54 -7.06
CA GLY A 193 -29.18 10.90 -7.53
C GLY A 193 -27.94 11.72 -7.94
N TYR A 194 -26.78 11.09 -8.10
CA TYR A 194 -25.63 11.72 -8.74
C TYR A 194 -25.80 11.67 -10.26
N VAL A 195 -26.43 12.66 -10.84
CA VAL A 195 -26.76 12.71 -12.26
C VAL A 195 -26.33 14.06 -12.86
N ASP A 196 -26.06 14.10 -14.14
CA ASP A 196 -25.83 15.33 -14.91
C ASP A 196 -27.19 16.04 -15.12
N ARG A 197 -27.40 17.16 -14.44
CA ARG A 197 -28.67 17.91 -14.45
C ARG A 197 -28.66 19.08 -15.42
N ASP A 198 -27.50 19.69 -15.63
CA ASP A 198 -27.33 20.86 -16.46
C ASP A 198 -26.83 20.55 -17.88
N GLY A 199 -26.47 19.29 -18.15
CA GLY A 199 -26.07 18.79 -19.45
C GLY A 199 -24.62 19.12 -19.82
N ASP A 200 -23.77 19.46 -18.84
CA ASP A 200 -22.35 19.78 -19.07
C ASP A 200 -21.44 18.54 -19.17
N GLY A 201 -22.02 17.36 -19.00
CA GLY A 201 -21.32 16.05 -19.09
C GLY A 201 -20.76 15.55 -17.76
N TRP A 202 -20.93 16.29 -16.69
CA TRP A 202 -20.47 15.93 -15.35
C TRP A 202 -21.66 15.73 -14.39
N ARG A 203 -21.47 14.90 -13.39
CA ARG A 203 -22.48 14.63 -12.39
C ARG A 203 -22.45 15.67 -11.27
N GLU A 204 -23.63 16.04 -10.76
CA GLU A 204 -23.81 16.84 -9.56
C GLU A 204 -24.10 15.96 -8.34
N MET A 205 -24.03 16.59 -7.18
CA MET A 205 -24.52 16.07 -5.92
C MET A 205 -26.06 15.83 -6.00
N PRO A 206 -26.64 14.96 -5.14
CA PRO A 206 -28.08 14.69 -5.15
C PRO A 206 -28.98 15.91 -4.95
N ASP A 207 -28.47 16.95 -4.28
CA ASP A 207 -29.13 18.24 -4.08
C ASP A 207 -28.94 19.23 -5.24
N GLY A 208 -28.19 18.84 -6.27
CA GLY A 208 -27.86 19.67 -7.43
C GLY A 208 -26.64 20.57 -7.27
N ALA A 209 -25.93 20.49 -6.14
CA ALA A 209 -24.68 21.21 -5.96
C ALA A 209 -23.57 20.64 -6.87
N PRO A 210 -22.59 21.46 -7.30
CA PRO A 210 -21.45 20.97 -8.09
C PRO A 210 -20.67 19.90 -7.37
N LEU A 211 -20.37 18.78 -8.07
CA LEU A 211 -19.56 17.69 -7.57
C LEU A 211 -18.15 17.77 -8.16
N THR A 212 -17.18 18.10 -7.34
CA THR A 212 -15.76 18.06 -7.73
C THR A 212 -14.96 17.30 -6.69
N LEU A 213 -14.33 16.21 -7.10
CA LEU A 213 -13.43 15.43 -6.26
C LEU A 213 -12.06 16.11 -6.23
N GLU A 214 -11.49 16.28 -5.04
CA GLU A 214 -10.12 16.77 -4.86
C GLU A 214 -9.21 15.63 -4.47
N TYR A 215 -8.19 15.35 -5.30
CA TYR A 215 -7.22 14.30 -5.09
C TYR A 215 -5.83 14.88 -4.87
N ALA A 216 -5.26 14.62 -3.69
CA ALA A 216 -3.93 15.09 -3.34
C ALA A 216 -2.85 14.15 -3.88
N THR A 217 -1.77 14.73 -4.42
CA THR A 217 -0.67 13.99 -5.04
C THR A 217 0.64 14.77 -4.95
N GLN A 218 1.76 14.14 -5.29
CA GLN A 218 3.08 14.76 -5.29
C GLN A 218 3.50 15.25 -6.70
N PRO A 219 4.39 16.25 -6.83
CA PRO A 219 4.79 16.80 -8.12
C PRO A 219 5.90 16.01 -8.83
N ASP A 220 6.02 14.69 -8.60
CA ASP A 220 7.03 13.84 -9.21
C ASP A 220 6.51 13.08 -10.45
N ALA A 221 7.44 12.41 -11.16
CA ALA A 221 7.13 11.74 -12.42
C ALA A 221 6.30 10.45 -12.23
N LEU A 222 6.46 9.76 -11.11
CA LEU A 222 5.68 8.55 -10.81
C LEU A 222 4.25 8.93 -10.44
N SER A 223 4.08 9.93 -9.59
CA SER A 223 2.77 10.45 -9.19
C SER A 223 1.97 10.91 -10.41
N ARG A 224 2.60 11.53 -11.42
CA ARG A 224 1.90 11.90 -12.65
C ARG A 224 1.29 10.71 -13.40
N GLN A 225 1.93 9.55 -13.39
CA GLN A 225 1.38 8.35 -14.03
C GLN A 225 0.14 7.83 -13.28
N PHE A 226 0.14 7.91 -11.94
CA PHE A 226 -1.05 7.60 -11.14
C PHE A 226 -2.16 8.62 -11.37
N ASP A 227 -1.83 9.92 -11.44
CA ASP A 227 -2.78 11.02 -11.69
C ASP A 227 -3.54 10.81 -13.01
N GLU A 228 -2.84 10.39 -14.08
CA GLU A 228 -3.46 10.10 -15.39
C GLU A 228 -4.46 8.93 -15.30
N ILE A 229 -4.15 7.89 -14.53
CA ILE A 229 -5.08 6.78 -14.31
C ILE A 229 -6.28 7.25 -13.50
N TRP A 230 -6.07 7.98 -12.41
CA TRP A 230 -7.14 8.54 -11.59
C TRP A 230 -8.08 9.42 -12.41
N LYS A 231 -7.51 10.35 -13.19
CA LYS A 231 -8.30 11.21 -14.07
C LYS A 231 -9.15 10.39 -15.03
N ARG A 232 -8.56 9.43 -15.73
CA ARG A 232 -9.26 8.56 -16.67
C ARG A 232 -10.40 7.77 -15.99
N ASN A 233 -10.16 7.26 -14.78
CA ASN A 233 -11.15 6.51 -14.03
C ASN A 233 -12.34 7.40 -13.65
N MET A 234 -12.10 8.62 -13.19
CA MET A 234 -13.15 9.56 -12.80
C MET A 234 -13.88 10.12 -14.03
N ASP A 235 -13.18 10.42 -15.11
CA ASP A 235 -13.79 10.80 -16.39
C ASP A 235 -14.76 9.72 -16.91
N ALA A 236 -14.40 8.44 -16.77
CA ALA A 236 -15.26 7.32 -17.14
C ALA A 236 -16.57 7.25 -16.34
N LEU A 237 -16.59 7.81 -15.12
CA LEU A 237 -17.78 7.93 -14.27
C LEU A 237 -18.53 9.27 -14.44
N SER A 238 -18.03 10.18 -15.29
CA SER A 238 -18.50 11.58 -15.36
C SER A 238 -18.37 12.30 -14.01
N LEU A 239 -17.30 12.01 -13.25
CA LEU A 239 -16.97 12.68 -12.00
C LEU A 239 -15.80 13.67 -12.24
N ARG A 240 -16.03 14.94 -11.92
CA ARG A 240 -15.01 15.98 -12.09
C ARG A 240 -13.90 15.78 -11.05
N LEU A 241 -12.64 15.72 -11.53
CA LEU A 241 -11.46 15.53 -10.67
C LEU A 241 -10.53 16.73 -10.74
N LYS A 242 -10.20 17.29 -9.60
CA LYS A 242 -9.16 18.30 -9.39
C LYS A 242 -7.97 17.69 -8.67
N ILE A 243 -6.81 17.73 -9.32
CA ILE A 243 -5.56 17.19 -8.77
C ILE A 243 -4.83 18.32 -8.02
N LEU A 244 -4.56 18.09 -6.73
CA LEU A 244 -3.89 19.03 -5.84
C LEU A 244 -2.45 18.54 -5.57
N LYS A 245 -1.47 19.19 -6.23
CA LYS A 245 -0.05 18.84 -6.06
C LYS A 245 0.56 19.56 -4.87
N GLY A 246 1.23 18.82 -4.01
CA GLY A 246 1.90 19.34 -2.82
C GLY A 246 3.09 18.49 -2.39
N GLN A 247 4.03 19.09 -1.65
CA GLN A 247 5.15 18.34 -1.08
C GLN A 247 4.69 17.45 0.07
N TRP A 248 5.33 16.30 0.24
CA TRP A 248 4.98 15.32 1.26
C TRP A 248 4.78 15.89 2.68
N PRO A 249 5.72 16.72 3.23
CA PRO A 249 5.54 17.22 4.59
C PRO A 249 4.30 18.11 4.76
N GLU A 250 3.96 18.88 3.73
CA GLU A 250 2.80 19.78 3.72
C GLU A 250 1.51 18.97 3.64
N GLN A 251 1.45 18.01 2.71
CA GLN A 251 0.29 17.12 2.57
C GLN A 251 0.06 16.28 3.82
N LEU A 252 1.12 15.77 4.45
CA LEU A 252 1.00 15.03 5.70
C LEU A 252 0.42 15.91 6.83
N LYS A 253 0.83 17.17 6.90
CA LYS A 253 0.25 18.13 7.86
C LYS A 253 -1.22 18.39 7.59
N MET A 254 -1.59 18.60 6.32
CA MET A 254 -2.98 18.78 5.89
C MET A 254 -3.84 17.54 6.16
N ALA A 255 -3.33 16.35 5.87
CA ALA A 255 -4.02 15.09 6.13
C ALA A 255 -4.32 14.90 7.64
N ARG A 256 -3.34 15.17 8.49
CA ARG A 256 -3.53 15.15 9.96
C ARG A 256 -4.55 16.17 10.43
N ALA A 257 -4.63 17.32 9.77
CA ALA A 257 -5.63 18.34 10.05
C ALA A 257 -7.02 18.05 9.46
N GLY A 258 -7.19 16.96 8.67
CA GLY A 258 -8.46 16.63 7.99
C GLY A 258 -8.78 17.53 6.81
N GLN A 259 -7.77 18.07 6.15
CA GLN A 259 -7.91 19.04 5.05
C GLN A 259 -7.67 18.43 3.66
N ILE A 260 -7.53 17.12 3.56
CA ILE A 260 -7.41 16.40 2.29
C ILE A 260 -8.64 15.53 2.09
N MET A 261 -9.33 15.70 0.96
CA MET A 261 -10.52 14.94 0.60
C MET A 261 -10.18 13.48 0.27
N ILE A 262 -9.28 13.27 -0.70
CA ILE A 262 -8.81 11.96 -1.15
C ILE A 262 -7.29 11.97 -1.28
N TRP A 263 -6.61 10.95 -0.75
CA TRP A 263 -5.16 10.79 -0.88
C TRP A 263 -4.78 9.32 -1.00
N GLN A 264 -3.87 9.00 -1.92
CA GLN A 264 -3.30 7.65 -2.06
C GLN A 264 -1.96 7.56 -1.34
N LEU A 265 -1.82 6.56 -0.47
CA LEU A 265 -0.65 6.36 0.37
C LEU A 265 -0.20 4.91 0.39
N GLY A 266 1.13 4.72 0.46
CA GLY A 266 1.75 3.45 0.81
C GLY A 266 1.95 3.32 2.32
N PHE A 267 1.71 2.14 2.84
CA PHE A 267 1.98 1.78 4.23
C PHE A 267 2.72 0.46 4.28
N THR A 268 3.82 0.43 5.02
CA THR A 268 4.57 -0.80 5.33
C THR A 268 4.18 -1.26 6.73
N ALA A 269 3.86 -2.54 6.89
CA ALA A 269 3.61 -3.11 8.21
C ALA A 269 4.93 -3.10 9.02
N THR A 270 4.90 -2.56 10.20
CA THR A 270 6.06 -2.49 11.10
C THR A 270 6.22 -3.77 11.93
N ASN A 271 5.14 -4.52 12.06
CA ASN A 271 5.07 -5.81 12.74
C ASN A 271 4.32 -6.82 11.86
N PRO A 272 4.55 -8.13 12.03
CA PRO A 272 3.79 -9.16 11.32
C PRO A 272 2.37 -9.34 11.90
N ASP A 273 1.73 -8.26 12.30
CA ASP A 273 0.40 -8.22 12.91
C ASP A 273 -0.55 -7.32 12.12
N VAL A 274 -1.80 -7.71 12.05
CA VAL A 274 -2.89 -7.00 11.36
C VAL A 274 -3.21 -5.63 11.97
N GLN A 275 -2.83 -5.38 13.22
CA GLN A 275 -3.12 -4.11 13.91
C GLN A 275 -2.60 -2.89 13.15
N ASP A 276 -1.43 -3.01 12.50
CA ASP A 276 -0.86 -1.95 11.64
C ASP A 276 -1.77 -1.55 10.46
N GLY A 277 -2.66 -2.46 10.05
CA GLY A 277 -3.68 -2.17 9.02
C GLY A 277 -4.92 -1.52 9.63
N LEU A 278 -5.43 -2.12 10.68
CA LEU A 278 -6.70 -1.70 11.27
C LEU A 278 -6.63 -0.36 12.01
N VAL A 279 -5.46 0.01 12.55
CA VAL A 279 -5.27 1.32 13.21
C VAL A 279 -5.55 2.49 12.26
N LEU A 280 -5.41 2.29 10.94
CA LEU A 280 -5.72 3.30 9.92
C LEU A 280 -7.21 3.70 9.89
N LEU A 281 -8.08 2.88 10.50
CA LEU A 281 -9.52 3.15 10.64
C LEU A 281 -9.97 3.29 12.10
N TYR A 282 -9.06 3.12 13.06
CA TYR A 282 -9.41 3.23 14.48
C TYR A 282 -9.75 4.67 14.85
N GLY A 283 -10.99 4.92 15.31
CA GLY A 283 -11.52 6.26 15.55
C GLY A 283 -10.66 7.12 16.48
N PRO A 284 -10.19 6.60 17.63
CA PRO A 284 -9.28 7.34 18.52
C PRO A 284 -7.92 7.73 17.93
N ALA A 285 -7.50 7.10 16.81
CA ALA A 285 -6.27 7.44 16.08
C ALA A 285 -6.48 8.53 15.00
N ALA A 286 -7.66 9.14 14.93
CA ALA A 286 -7.98 10.20 13.96
C ALA A 286 -7.04 11.40 14.10
N GLY A 287 -6.49 11.88 12.97
CA GLY A 287 -5.47 12.93 12.94
C GLY A 287 -4.04 12.46 13.26
N GLY A 288 -3.89 11.18 13.70
CA GLY A 288 -2.62 10.48 13.85
C GLY A 288 -2.38 9.54 12.67
N GLN A 289 -2.61 8.24 12.87
CA GLN A 289 -2.50 7.22 11.82
C GLN A 289 -3.79 7.08 10.98
N ASN A 290 -4.96 7.34 11.56
CA ASN A 290 -6.23 7.36 10.87
C ASN A 290 -6.44 8.72 10.17
N PHE A 291 -5.92 8.85 8.96
CA PHE A 291 -6.11 10.04 8.12
C PHE A 291 -7.52 10.15 7.56
N SER A 292 -8.21 9.02 7.38
CA SER A 292 -9.58 9.00 6.88
C SER A 292 -10.59 9.60 7.88
N ARG A 293 -10.21 9.75 9.14
CA ARG A 293 -11.10 10.18 10.23
C ARG A 293 -12.35 9.30 10.35
N PHE A 294 -12.23 8.05 9.92
CA PHE A 294 -13.28 7.06 10.10
C PHE A 294 -13.58 6.85 11.58
N LYS A 295 -14.85 6.82 11.91
CA LYS A 295 -15.34 6.63 13.29
C LYS A 295 -16.51 5.65 13.25
N ASN A 296 -16.33 4.48 13.83
CA ASN A 296 -17.40 3.49 13.98
C ASN A 296 -17.21 2.76 15.31
N ALA A 297 -18.15 2.91 16.21
CA ALA A 297 -18.04 2.37 17.56
C ALA A 297 -17.91 0.85 17.60
N GLN A 298 -18.56 0.13 16.67
CA GLN A 298 -18.45 -1.33 16.57
C GLN A 298 -17.06 -1.73 16.08
N PHE A 299 -16.51 -1.05 15.07
CA PHE A 299 -15.15 -1.27 14.59
C PHE A 299 -14.13 -1.01 15.71
N ASP A 300 -14.28 0.09 16.43
CA ASP A 300 -13.40 0.47 17.52
C ASP A 300 -13.41 -0.55 18.67
N ASP A 301 -14.58 -1.13 18.98
CA ASP A 301 -14.70 -2.21 19.96
C ASP A 301 -14.01 -3.49 19.51
N LEU A 302 -14.26 -3.91 18.27
CA LEU A 302 -13.62 -5.09 17.68
C LEU A 302 -12.09 -4.94 17.69
N PHE A 303 -11.57 -3.78 17.30
CA PHE A 303 -10.14 -3.48 17.29
C PHE A 303 -9.53 -3.58 18.70
N ARG A 304 -10.16 -2.97 19.72
CA ARG A 304 -9.68 -3.04 21.10
C ARG A 304 -9.66 -4.47 21.65
N ARG A 305 -10.69 -5.25 21.36
CA ARG A 305 -10.77 -6.66 21.77
C ARG A 305 -9.68 -7.50 21.11
N MET A 306 -9.39 -7.25 19.83
CA MET A 306 -8.31 -7.93 19.11
C MET A 306 -6.92 -7.66 19.70
N GLN A 307 -6.69 -6.47 20.25
CA GLN A 307 -5.37 -6.08 20.80
C GLN A 307 -4.95 -6.91 22.01
N VAL A 308 -5.89 -7.48 22.74
CA VAL A 308 -5.63 -8.25 23.97
C VAL A 308 -5.73 -9.76 23.78
N LEU A 309 -6.11 -10.22 22.58
CA LEU A 309 -6.20 -11.63 22.27
C LEU A 309 -4.91 -12.15 21.62
N PRO A 310 -4.47 -13.36 21.97
CA PRO A 310 -3.42 -14.05 21.23
C PRO A 310 -3.92 -14.43 19.82
N ASP A 311 -2.98 -14.72 18.92
CA ASP A 311 -3.29 -15.23 17.59
C ASP A 311 -4.10 -16.54 17.70
N GLY A 312 -5.20 -16.61 16.95
CA GLY A 312 -6.08 -17.78 17.01
C GLY A 312 -7.46 -17.54 16.40
N PRO A 313 -8.31 -18.56 16.40
CA PRO A 313 -9.63 -18.50 15.75
C PRO A 313 -10.53 -17.37 16.27
N GLU A 314 -10.52 -17.13 17.59
CA GLU A 314 -11.34 -16.06 18.18
C GLU A 314 -10.94 -14.69 17.68
N ARG A 315 -9.63 -14.38 17.63
CA ARG A 315 -9.10 -13.14 17.11
C ARG A 315 -9.41 -12.98 15.62
N LEU A 316 -9.35 -14.09 14.84
CA LEU A 316 -9.67 -14.09 13.42
C LEU A 316 -11.14 -13.76 13.13
N VAL A 317 -12.07 -14.24 13.96
CA VAL A 317 -13.49 -13.87 13.85
C VAL A 317 -13.67 -12.35 14.02
N LEU A 318 -13.04 -11.74 15.02
CA LEU A 318 -13.11 -10.30 15.25
C LEU A 318 -12.50 -9.52 14.07
N LEU A 319 -11.39 -10.02 13.52
CA LEU A 319 -10.77 -9.46 12.32
C LEU A 319 -11.77 -9.44 11.15
N HIS A 320 -12.40 -10.56 10.85
CA HIS A 320 -13.34 -10.64 9.74
C HIS A 320 -14.54 -9.71 9.94
N GLU A 321 -15.06 -9.56 11.16
CA GLU A 321 -16.15 -8.61 11.44
C GLU A 321 -15.67 -7.15 11.25
N ALA A 322 -14.48 -6.80 11.74
CA ALA A 322 -13.90 -5.47 11.52
C ALA A 322 -13.70 -5.16 10.03
N MET A 323 -13.24 -6.15 9.25
CA MET A 323 -13.05 -6.02 7.81
C MET A 323 -14.37 -5.81 7.06
N LYS A 324 -15.46 -6.50 7.44
CA LYS A 324 -16.79 -6.27 6.86
C LYS A 324 -17.24 -4.82 7.04
N ILE A 325 -17.02 -4.25 8.22
CA ILE A 325 -17.33 -2.84 8.49
C ILE A 325 -16.48 -1.93 7.63
N ALA A 326 -15.17 -2.17 7.57
CA ALA A 326 -14.23 -1.37 6.78
C ALA A 326 -14.58 -1.35 5.28
N ILE A 327 -15.06 -2.47 4.73
CA ILE A 327 -15.42 -2.61 3.32
C ILE A 327 -16.81 -2.00 3.04
N ALA A 328 -17.72 -2.03 4.03
CA ALA A 328 -19.08 -1.53 3.85
C ALA A 328 -19.14 -0.02 3.70
N TYR A 329 -18.25 0.72 4.33
CA TYR A 329 -18.24 2.18 4.39
C TYR A 329 -17.12 2.82 3.60
#